data_4728c73fc67dab4a795e0299dc050721
#
_entry.id   4728c73fc67dab4a795e0299dc050721
#
_cell.length_a   1.000
_cell.length_b   1.000
_cell.length_c   1.000
_cell.angle_alpha   90.00
_cell.angle_beta   90.00
_cell.angle_gamma   90.00
#
_symmetry.space_group_name_H-M   'P 1'
#
loop_
_entity.id
_entity.type
_entity.pdbx_description
1 polymer ?
#
loop_
_entity_poly.entity_id
_entity_poly.type
_entity_poly.pdbx_seq_one_letter_code
_entity_poly.pdbx_strand_id
1 'polypeptide(L)'
;MISPCDIESLFERQMKAWPEAAQRIRDLSEKVERREVGPYIVQWNPARAVSTLAKVDKTSLEKRPCFLCRDNRPAVQEGISILDGRWEVLINPFPILERHLTIVSTLHSPQRLSRQDFDDMLEISRALPGFIVFYNGARCGASAPDHKHLQAGLAEVLPRQLYDDSEKVWEEIKALPIPEGREEADFNLLMQNGRARLIPRSQHRPQCYHDGTYLVSPGALDMAGLIITPREEDFRALSEEKIRNILSECGTPEISVGIMEAPRIHYSPAADGFTLHGVTIGKDFHWQRQQDQTFRGRLRIIDNKESGKQLAVNDIDIESYLLSVISSEMSGTSDLELLKAHAVISRSWALRMKAARRQAQKEDVQEIPDDESRHIRIYDASAHNLYDICADDHCQRYQGVGGVNETVERAIKETRGEVLYSREGELCDTRFSKCCGGRTERFSTCWQDKDYSYLQPVECPYCNTRDAHLLRQVLNDYDQETAQYHDWQVRYTQEELSRLTEEKLHLGLGNILDLQPLQRGASGRISLLRVVGSERTIEVGKELEIRKLLSPTHLLSSNFEVQREGTDFILTGHGWGHGVGLCQIGGAVMAAEGHDYRSILAHYYPTSSIKQNYGK
;
A
#
# COMPACT_ATOMS: atom_id res chain seq x y z
N MET A 1 -27.11 -29.23 -13.36
CA MET A 1 -25.89 -28.78 -12.63
C MET A 1 -24.76 -29.73 -12.95
N ILE A 2 -23.52 -29.22 -13.14
CA ILE A 2 -22.35 -30.06 -13.39
C ILE A 2 -21.82 -30.64 -12.07
N SER A 3 -21.22 -31.85 -12.14
CA SER A 3 -20.59 -32.50 -10.96
C SER A 3 -19.12 -32.89 -11.25
N PRO A 4 -18.32 -33.15 -10.21
CA PRO A 4 -16.97 -33.68 -10.41
C PRO A 4 -16.94 -34.97 -11.25
N CYS A 5 -17.94 -35.86 -11.11
CA CYS A 5 -18.05 -37.08 -11.91
C CYS A 5 -18.23 -36.80 -13.41
N ASP A 6 -18.98 -35.76 -13.77
CA ASP A 6 -19.14 -35.35 -15.16
C ASP A 6 -17.82 -34.88 -15.76
N ILE A 7 -17.01 -34.14 -14.96
CA ILE A 7 -15.69 -33.68 -15.37
C ILE A 7 -14.76 -34.86 -15.59
N GLU A 8 -14.69 -35.83 -14.65
CA GLU A 8 -13.85 -37.03 -14.83
C GLU A 8 -14.25 -37.80 -16.09
N SER A 9 -15.54 -37.99 -16.29
CA SER A 9 -16.05 -38.65 -17.50
C SER A 9 -15.69 -37.92 -18.80
N LEU A 10 -15.72 -36.57 -18.78
CA LEU A 10 -15.29 -35.75 -19.91
C LEU A 10 -13.78 -35.94 -20.18
N PHE A 11 -12.95 -35.88 -19.12
CA PHE A 11 -11.51 -36.11 -19.27
C PHE A 11 -11.22 -37.51 -19.82
N GLU A 12 -11.86 -38.55 -19.30
CA GLU A 12 -11.64 -39.93 -19.78
C GLU A 12 -11.98 -40.08 -21.30
N ARG A 13 -13.07 -39.50 -21.75
CA ARG A 13 -13.44 -39.53 -23.19
C ARG A 13 -12.45 -38.73 -24.02
N GLN A 14 -12.10 -37.51 -23.59
CA GLN A 14 -11.23 -36.62 -24.35
C GLN A 14 -9.78 -37.11 -24.39
N MET A 15 -9.26 -37.74 -23.31
CA MET A 15 -7.94 -38.39 -23.31
C MET A 15 -7.82 -39.49 -24.32
N LYS A 16 -8.93 -40.18 -24.68
CA LYS A 16 -8.99 -41.19 -25.73
C LYS A 16 -9.14 -40.62 -27.11
N ALA A 17 -10.04 -39.63 -27.25
CA ALA A 17 -10.42 -39.04 -28.52
C ALA A 17 -9.46 -37.98 -29.07
N TRP A 18 -8.67 -37.32 -28.20
CA TRP A 18 -7.82 -36.19 -28.58
C TRP A 18 -6.37 -36.36 -28.13
N PRO A 19 -5.53 -37.08 -28.92
CA PRO A 19 -4.16 -37.44 -28.54
C PRO A 19 -3.26 -36.25 -28.20
N GLU A 20 -3.38 -35.12 -28.93
CA GLU A 20 -2.54 -33.93 -28.70
C GLU A 20 -2.86 -33.25 -27.36
N ALA A 21 -4.14 -33.14 -26.99
CA ALA A 21 -4.55 -32.63 -25.70
C ALA A 21 -4.16 -33.60 -24.58
N ALA A 22 -4.34 -34.89 -24.80
CA ALA A 22 -3.94 -35.93 -23.86
C ALA A 22 -2.44 -35.89 -23.56
N GLN A 23 -1.58 -35.68 -24.57
CA GLN A 23 -0.13 -35.54 -24.36
C GLN A 23 0.19 -34.31 -23.50
N ARG A 24 -0.41 -33.14 -23.78
CA ARG A 24 -0.16 -31.93 -22.98
C ARG A 24 -0.67 -32.04 -21.55
N ILE A 25 -1.75 -32.78 -21.33
CA ILE A 25 -2.26 -33.09 -19.99
C ILE A 25 -1.28 -33.98 -19.22
N ARG A 26 -0.70 -35.00 -19.87
CA ARG A 26 0.37 -35.81 -19.26
C ARG A 26 1.63 -34.99 -18.99
N ASP A 27 2.04 -34.15 -19.94
CA ASP A 27 3.19 -33.26 -19.81
C ASP A 27 3.07 -32.33 -18.59
N LEU A 28 1.85 -31.94 -18.19
CA LEU A 28 1.62 -31.15 -16.98
C LEU A 28 2.09 -31.87 -15.70
N SER A 29 1.89 -33.19 -15.62
CA SER A 29 2.33 -34.00 -14.46
C SER A 29 3.79 -34.46 -14.56
N GLU A 30 4.31 -34.63 -15.78
CA GLU A 30 5.63 -35.24 -16.02
C GLU A 30 6.75 -34.19 -16.22
N LYS A 31 6.45 -33.02 -16.78
CA LYS A 31 7.44 -32.03 -17.23
C LYS A 31 7.33 -30.66 -16.55
N VAL A 32 6.26 -30.40 -15.81
CA VAL A 32 6.08 -29.14 -15.13
C VAL A 32 6.71 -29.20 -13.75
N GLU A 33 7.65 -28.30 -13.51
CA GLU A 33 8.30 -28.15 -12.22
C GLU A 33 7.65 -27.04 -11.41
N ARG A 34 7.57 -27.24 -10.08
CA ARG A 34 7.09 -26.23 -9.13
C ARG A 34 8.10 -26.06 -8.00
N ARG A 35 8.24 -24.83 -7.51
CA ARG A 35 9.00 -24.53 -6.31
C ARG A 35 8.31 -23.45 -5.49
N GLU A 36 8.47 -23.52 -4.18
CA GLU A 36 8.02 -22.48 -3.26
C GLU A 36 9.04 -21.33 -3.21
N VAL A 37 8.54 -20.08 -3.20
CA VAL A 37 9.34 -18.85 -3.12
C VAL A 37 8.64 -17.91 -2.15
N GLY A 38 8.98 -17.96 -0.89
CA GLY A 38 8.22 -17.28 0.16
C GLY A 38 6.76 -17.74 0.14
N PRO A 39 5.78 -16.83 -0.01
CA PRO A 39 4.36 -17.19 -0.07
C PRO A 39 3.90 -17.58 -1.48
N TYR A 40 4.77 -17.64 -2.45
CA TYR A 40 4.43 -17.88 -3.86
C TYR A 40 4.83 -19.30 -4.28
N ILE A 41 4.12 -19.81 -5.27
CA ILE A 41 4.51 -21.01 -6.00
C ILE A 41 4.92 -20.57 -7.40
N VAL A 42 6.15 -20.83 -7.80
CA VAL A 42 6.60 -20.61 -9.17
C VAL A 42 6.50 -21.92 -9.94
N GLN A 43 5.88 -21.86 -11.11
CA GLN A 43 5.66 -23.01 -12.00
C GLN A 43 6.38 -22.79 -13.32
N TRP A 44 7.31 -23.67 -13.66
CA TRP A 44 7.87 -23.73 -14.99
C TRP A 44 7.01 -24.63 -15.88
N ASN A 45 6.42 -24.03 -16.91
CA ASN A 45 5.55 -24.72 -17.86
C ASN A 45 5.91 -24.29 -19.29
N PRO A 46 6.79 -25.01 -20.00
CA PRO A 46 7.23 -24.66 -21.35
C PRO A 46 6.08 -24.53 -22.36
N ALA A 47 5.00 -25.32 -22.18
CA ALA A 47 3.83 -25.28 -23.08
C ALA A 47 3.08 -23.94 -23.04
N ARG A 48 3.30 -23.11 -22.00
CA ARG A 48 2.70 -21.79 -21.87
C ARG A 48 3.30 -20.72 -22.80
N ALA A 49 4.43 -20.99 -23.45
CA ALA A 49 5.04 -20.03 -24.38
C ALA A 49 4.04 -19.54 -25.43
N VAL A 50 3.21 -20.43 -25.97
CA VAL A 50 2.19 -20.12 -26.98
C VAL A 50 1.19 -19.07 -26.48
N SER A 51 0.66 -19.23 -25.26
CA SER A 51 -0.32 -18.29 -24.71
C SER A 51 0.30 -17.05 -24.09
N THR A 52 1.49 -17.15 -23.48
CA THR A 52 2.22 -16.02 -22.92
C THR A 52 2.64 -15.02 -24.00
N LEU A 53 3.05 -15.52 -25.17
CA LEU A 53 3.45 -14.72 -26.34
C LEU A 53 2.27 -14.35 -27.26
N ALA A 54 1.04 -14.79 -26.95
CA ALA A 54 -0.12 -14.51 -27.78
C ALA A 54 -0.36 -13.00 -27.98
N LYS A 55 -0.59 -12.61 -29.23
CA LYS A 55 -0.96 -11.25 -29.59
C LYS A 55 -2.47 -11.10 -29.40
N VAL A 56 -2.88 -10.20 -28.52
CA VAL A 56 -4.27 -9.89 -28.20
C VAL A 56 -4.66 -8.46 -28.57
N ASP A 57 -3.89 -7.84 -29.48
CA ASP A 57 -4.24 -6.54 -30.04
C ASP A 57 -5.43 -6.67 -31.03
N LYS A 58 -6.16 -5.56 -31.20
CA LYS A 58 -7.38 -5.50 -32.02
C LYS A 58 -7.18 -6.06 -33.44
N THR A 59 -6.08 -5.66 -34.09
CA THR A 59 -5.77 -6.08 -35.47
C THR A 59 -5.52 -7.59 -35.58
N SER A 60 -4.85 -8.18 -34.58
CA SER A 60 -4.56 -9.61 -34.52
C SER A 60 -5.84 -10.42 -34.25
N LEU A 61 -6.75 -9.90 -33.41
CA LEU A 61 -8.04 -10.54 -33.11
C LEU A 61 -8.98 -10.54 -34.32
N GLU A 62 -9.09 -9.43 -35.03
CA GLU A 62 -9.94 -9.31 -36.21
C GLU A 62 -9.52 -10.23 -37.38
N LYS A 63 -8.26 -10.64 -37.45
CA LYS A 63 -7.71 -11.48 -38.52
C LYS A 63 -7.82 -12.98 -38.28
N ARG A 64 -8.13 -13.41 -37.06
CA ARG A 64 -8.22 -14.83 -36.71
C ARG A 64 -9.66 -15.27 -36.48
N PRO A 65 -10.06 -16.49 -36.89
CA PRO A 65 -11.33 -17.06 -36.45
C PRO A 65 -11.25 -17.28 -34.92
N CYS A 66 -12.39 -17.03 -34.24
CA CYS A 66 -12.49 -17.26 -32.80
C CYS A 66 -12.42 -18.76 -32.49
N PHE A 67 -11.33 -19.18 -31.80
CA PHE A 67 -11.10 -20.61 -31.51
C PHE A 67 -12.01 -21.16 -30.39
N LEU A 68 -12.78 -20.30 -29.71
CA LEU A 68 -13.80 -20.73 -28.74
C LEU A 68 -15.17 -20.95 -29.33
N CYS A 69 -15.47 -20.41 -30.54
CA CYS A 69 -16.71 -20.69 -31.24
C CYS A 69 -16.76 -22.15 -31.69
N ARG A 70 -17.92 -22.76 -31.54
CA ARG A 70 -18.14 -24.19 -31.82
C ARG A 70 -17.69 -24.61 -33.22
N ASP A 71 -17.94 -23.78 -34.23
CA ASP A 71 -17.62 -24.06 -35.62
C ASP A 71 -16.11 -24.00 -35.92
N ASN A 72 -15.31 -23.40 -35.05
CA ASN A 72 -13.87 -23.25 -35.23
C ASN A 72 -13.04 -24.15 -34.28
N ARG A 73 -13.71 -24.88 -33.39
CA ARG A 73 -13.05 -25.82 -32.48
C ARG A 73 -12.70 -27.13 -33.20
N PRO A 74 -11.66 -27.85 -32.70
CA PRO A 74 -11.41 -29.21 -33.20
C PRO A 74 -12.67 -30.07 -33.09
N ALA A 75 -13.00 -30.80 -34.15
CA ALA A 75 -14.18 -31.64 -34.18
C ALA A 75 -14.22 -32.73 -33.08
N VAL A 76 -13.06 -33.11 -32.56
CA VAL A 76 -12.91 -34.08 -31.47
C VAL A 76 -13.12 -33.47 -30.07
N GLN A 77 -13.20 -32.13 -29.95
CA GLN A 77 -13.39 -31.46 -28.66
C GLN A 77 -14.86 -31.50 -28.26
N GLU A 78 -15.18 -32.37 -27.32
CA GLU A 78 -16.51 -32.45 -26.71
C GLU A 78 -16.67 -31.42 -25.59
N GLY A 79 -17.91 -30.98 -25.37
CA GLY A 79 -18.30 -30.09 -24.30
C GLY A 79 -19.51 -30.60 -23.52
N ILE A 80 -19.67 -30.14 -22.31
CA ILE A 80 -20.84 -30.35 -21.46
C ILE A 80 -21.62 -29.04 -21.36
N SER A 81 -22.86 -29.03 -21.86
CA SER A 81 -23.75 -27.88 -21.69
C SER A 81 -24.26 -27.76 -20.27
N ILE A 82 -24.20 -26.56 -19.70
CA ILE A 82 -24.65 -26.27 -18.33
C ILE A 82 -25.47 -24.98 -18.25
N LEU A 83 -26.17 -24.78 -17.14
CA LEU A 83 -26.93 -23.56 -16.82
C LEU A 83 -27.87 -23.18 -17.98
N ASP A 84 -28.77 -24.12 -18.35
CA ASP A 84 -29.78 -23.97 -19.41
C ASP A 84 -29.19 -23.60 -20.78
N GLY A 85 -27.98 -24.11 -21.06
CA GLY A 85 -27.31 -23.91 -22.34
C GLY A 85 -26.57 -22.56 -22.48
N ARG A 86 -26.47 -21.76 -21.42
CA ARG A 86 -25.70 -20.51 -21.47
C ARG A 86 -24.20 -20.74 -21.58
N TRP A 87 -23.69 -21.80 -20.97
CA TRP A 87 -22.29 -22.15 -20.93
C TRP A 87 -22.01 -23.57 -21.41
N GLU A 88 -20.85 -23.79 -21.99
CA GLU A 88 -20.32 -25.10 -22.36
C GLU A 88 -18.95 -25.32 -21.70
N VAL A 89 -18.80 -26.44 -20.99
CA VAL A 89 -17.56 -26.82 -20.30
C VAL A 89 -16.71 -27.67 -21.19
N LEU A 90 -15.49 -27.25 -21.47
CA LEU A 90 -14.49 -27.90 -22.33
C LEU A 90 -13.25 -28.23 -21.53
N ILE A 91 -12.52 -29.29 -21.91
CA ILE A 91 -11.14 -29.44 -21.42
C ILE A 91 -10.25 -28.33 -22.02
N ASN A 92 -9.32 -27.80 -21.23
CA ASN A 92 -8.34 -26.84 -21.74
C ASN A 92 -7.15 -27.61 -22.35
N PRO A 93 -6.86 -27.44 -23.67
CA PRO A 93 -5.78 -28.17 -24.32
C PRO A 93 -4.36 -27.66 -23.98
N PHE A 94 -4.25 -26.58 -23.20
CA PHE A 94 -3.01 -25.99 -22.69
C PHE A 94 -3.08 -25.86 -21.17
N PRO A 95 -3.07 -26.99 -20.43
CA PRO A 95 -3.36 -26.97 -19.00
C PRO A 95 -2.27 -26.28 -18.19
N ILE A 96 -2.69 -25.62 -17.10
CA ILE A 96 -1.84 -25.03 -16.06
C ILE A 96 -2.17 -25.56 -14.67
N LEU A 97 -3.35 -26.13 -14.53
CA LEU A 97 -3.84 -26.84 -13.35
C LEU A 97 -4.25 -28.26 -13.75
N GLU A 98 -4.33 -29.14 -12.77
CA GLU A 98 -4.99 -30.42 -12.98
C GLU A 98 -6.46 -30.21 -13.30
N ARG A 99 -7.01 -31.06 -14.18
CA ARG A 99 -8.40 -30.94 -14.64
C ARG A 99 -8.75 -29.53 -15.15
N HIS A 100 -7.80 -28.89 -15.87
CA HIS A 100 -8.01 -27.53 -16.39
C HIS A 100 -9.12 -27.48 -17.41
N LEU A 101 -10.11 -26.65 -17.15
CA LEU A 101 -11.31 -26.43 -17.95
C LEU A 101 -11.32 -25.03 -18.55
N THR A 102 -11.94 -24.91 -19.71
CA THR A 102 -12.41 -23.64 -20.28
C THR A 102 -13.93 -23.70 -20.34
N ILE A 103 -14.59 -22.75 -19.69
CA ILE A 103 -16.06 -22.66 -19.63
C ILE A 103 -16.46 -21.49 -20.52
N VAL A 104 -17.00 -21.81 -21.71
CA VAL A 104 -17.25 -20.81 -22.75
C VAL A 104 -18.72 -20.44 -22.79
N SER A 105 -19.02 -19.16 -23.03
CA SER A 105 -20.38 -18.73 -23.38
C SER A 105 -20.79 -19.36 -24.71
N THR A 106 -22.00 -19.87 -24.79
CA THR A 106 -22.52 -20.40 -26.05
C THR A 106 -22.78 -19.30 -27.08
N LEU A 107 -22.87 -18.04 -26.65
CA LEU A 107 -22.97 -16.86 -27.50
C LEU A 107 -21.59 -16.21 -27.67
N HIS A 108 -21.20 -15.92 -28.91
CA HIS A 108 -20.02 -15.14 -29.19
C HIS A 108 -20.26 -13.68 -28.76
N SER A 109 -19.62 -13.27 -27.66
CA SER A 109 -19.70 -11.92 -27.12
C SER A 109 -18.35 -11.54 -26.48
N PRO A 110 -17.99 -10.24 -26.43
CA PRO A 110 -16.75 -9.80 -25.81
C PRO A 110 -16.61 -10.28 -24.37
N GLN A 111 -15.36 -10.45 -23.93
CA GLN A 111 -14.99 -10.81 -22.56
C GLN A 111 -15.39 -9.67 -21.61
N ARG A 112 -16.59 -9.78 -21.03
CA ARG A 112 -17.20 -8.84 -20.10
C ARG A 112 -18.10 -9.58 -19.14
N LEU A 113 -17.96 -9.32 -17.83
CA LEU A 113 -18.70 -9.98 -16.78
C LEU A 113 -19.99 -9.22 -16.44
N SER A 114 -21.15 -9.83 -16.70
CA SER A 114 -22.44 -9.33 -16.22
C SER A 114 -22.75 -9.86 -14.82
N ARG A 115 -23.79 -9.32 -14.17
CA ARG A 115 -24.29 -9.86 -12.90
C ARG A 115 -24.68 -11.35 -13.04
N GLN A 116 -25.35 -11.71 -14.12
CA GLN A 116 -25.73 -13.11 -14.36
C GLN A 116 -24.50 -14.01 -14.50
N ASP A 117 -23.46 -13.56 -15.21
CA ASP A 117 -22.21 -14.32 -15.34
C ASP A 117 -21.52 -14.53 -13.99
N PHE A 118 -21.57 -13.51 -13.10
CA PHE A 118 -21.05 -13.59 -11.75
C PHE A 118 -21.81 -14.62 -10.90
N ASP A 119 -23.16 -14.61 -10.98
CA ASP A 119 -24.01 -15.58 -10.28
C ASP A 119 -23.80 -17.00 -10.84
N ASP A 120 -23.69 -17.15 -12.16
CA ASP A 120 -23.36 -18.41 -12.82
C ASP A 120 -22.00 -18.95 -12.37
N MET A 121 -20.99 -18.08 -12.26
CA MET A 121 -19.65 -18.44 -11.77
C MET A 121 -19.68 -18.90 -10.30
N LEU A 122 -20.48 -18.25 -9.44
CA LEU A 122 -20.70 -18.69 -8.06
C LEU A 122 -21.34 -20.08 -8.00
N GLU A 123 -22.36 -20.31 -8.81
CA GLU A 123 -23.06 -21.59 -8.88
C GLU A 123 -22.12 -22.71 -9.33
N ILE A 124 -21.30 -22.47 -10.37
CA ILE A 124 -20.29 -23.42 -10.84
C ILE A 124 -19.27 -23.71 -9.72
N SER A 125 -18.83 -22.68 -8.99
CA SER A 125 -17.82 -22.86 -7.93
C SER A 125 -18.34 -23.69 -6.74
N ARG A 126 -19.65 -23.64 -6.48
CA ARG A 126 -20.31 -24.50 -5.47
C ARG A 126 -20.50 -25.93 -5.96
N ALA A 127 -20.77 -26.09 -7.25
CA ALA A 127 -21.00 -27.40 -7.86
C ALA A 127 -19.72 -28.23 -8.06
N LEU A 128 -18.56 -27.57 -8.11
CA LEU A 128 -17.25 -28.17 -8.33
C LEU A 128 -16.32 -27.96 -7.10
N PRO A 129 -16.56 -28.66 -5.98
CA PRO A 129 -15.70 -28.56 -4.80
C PRO A 129 -14.25 -28.98 -5.15
N GLY A 130 -13.27 -28.23 -4.62
CA GLY A 130 -11.84 -28.42 -4.93
C GLY A 130 -11.37 -27.73 -6.20
N PHE A 131 -12.29 -27.27 -7.06
CA PHE A 131 -11.92 -26.45 -8.22
C PHE A 131 -11.85 -24.98 -7.84
N ILE A 132 -10.89 -24.28 -8.42
CA ILE A 132 -10.88 -22.83 -8.53
C ILE A 132 -11.54 -22.45 -9.85
N VAL A 133 -12.56 -21.58 -9.83
CA VAL A 133 -13.15 -20.96 -11.01
C VAL A 133 -12.62 -19.54 -11.10
N PHE A 134 -12.13 -19.14 -12.27
CA PHE A 134 -11.53 -17.82 -12.41
C PHE A 134 -11.88 -17.12 -13.72
N TYR A 135 -11.96 -15.79 -13.63
CA TYR A 135 -12.21 -14.88 -14.73
C TYR A 135 -10.98 -14.00 -14.95
N ASN A 136 -10.54 -13.95 -16.20
CA ASN A 136 -9.56 -12.98 -16.66
C ASN A 136 -10.30 -11.90 -17.46
N GLY A 137 -10.30 -10.65 -16.99
CA GLY A 137 -10.81 -9.53 -17.76
C GLY A 137 -10.11 -9.42 -19.11
N ALA A 138 -10.74 -8.78 -20.08
CA ALA A 138 -10.28 -8.72 -21.48
C ALA A 138 -8.82 -8.28 -21.64
N ARG A 139 -8.32 -7.43 -20.73
CA ARG A 139 -6.93 -6.95 -20.68
C ARG A 139 -6.16 -7.40 -19.44
N CYS A 140 -6.62 -8.45 -18.80
CA CYS A 140 -6.08 -8.95 -17.53
C CYS A 140 -5.68 -10.44 -17.63
N GLY A 141 -5.20 -10.86 -18.82
CA GLY A 141 -4.75 -12.22 -19.06
C GLY A 141 -5.74 -13.12 -19.80
N ALA A 142 -6.86 -12.59 -20.31
CA ALA A 142 -7.75 -13.35 -21.18
C ALA A 142 -7.05 -13.69 -22.51
N SER A 143 -7.07 -14.99 -22.89
CA SER A 143 -6.49 -15.46 -24.15
C SER A 143 -7.40 -15.24 -25.36
N ALA A 144 -8.71 -15.08 -25.13
CA ALA A 144 -9.73 -14.77 -26.12
C ALA A 144 -10.61 -13.61 -25.63
N PRO A 145 -10.12 -12.35 -25.68
CA PRO A 145 -10.88 -11.19 -25.23
C PRO A 145 -12.11 -10.89 -26.11
N ASP A 146 -12.20 -11.52 -27.26
CA ASP A 146 -13.31 -11.46 -28.22
C ASP A 146 -14.44 -12.46 -27.91
N HIS A 147 -14.22 -13.42 -27.00
CA HIS A 147 -15.23 -14.41 -26.63
C HIS A 147 -15.29 -14.66 -25.12
N LYS A 148 -16.44 -14.41 -24.53
CA LYS A 148 -16.68 -14.57 -23.10
C LYS A 148 -16.42 -16.01 -22.64
N HIS A 149 -15.54 -16.13 -21.64
CA HIS A 149 -15.18 -17.42 -21.05
C HIS A 149 -14.70 -17.27 -19.61
N LEU A 150 -14.91 -18.33 -18.85
CA LEU A 150 -14.31 -18.58 -17.55
C LEU A 150 -13.30 -19.72 -17.68
N GLN A 151 -12.48 -19.92 -16.69
CA GLN A 151 -11.62 -21.08 -16.57
C GLN A 151 -11.79 -21.72 -15.20
N ALA A 152 -11.50 -23.02 -15.09
CA ALA A 152 -11.50 -23.71 -13.81
C ALA A 152 -10.44 -24.82 -13.79
N GLY A 153 -10.00 -25.22 -12.61
CA GLY A 153 -9.09 -26.36 -12.44
C GLY A 153 -8.95 -26.75 -10.97
N LEU A 154 -8.46 -27.97 -10.73
CA LEU A 154 -8.15 -28.42 -9.38
C LEU A 154 -6.97 -27.62 -8.82
N ALA A 155 -7.16 -27.04 -7.63
CA ALA A 155 -6.10 -26.38 -6.90
C ALA A 155 -6.30 -26.59 -5.41
N GLU A 156 -5.32 -27.23 -4.75
CA GLU A 156 -5.43 -27.54 -3.32
C GLU A 156 -5.44 -26.29 -2.45
N VAL A 157 -4.55 -25.35 -2.69
CA VAL A 157 -4.53 -24.04 -2.00
C VAL A 157 -3.84 -23.01 -2.88
N LEU A 158 -4.47 -21.87 -3.14
CA LEU A 158 -3.76 -20.68 -3.57
C LEU A 158 -3.32 -19.86 -2.34
N PRO A 159 -2.15 -19.21 -2.37
CA PRO A 159 -1.57 -18.53 -1.21
C PRO A 159 -2.42 -17.43 -0.58
N ARG A 160 -3.50 -17.01 -1.22
CA ARG A 160 -4.35 -15.91 -0.76
C ARG A 160 -5.77 -16.39 -0.44
N GLN A 161 -6.32 -15.93 0.68
CA GLN A 161 -7.68 -16.26 1.12
C GLN A 161 -8.74 -15.70 0.18
N LEU A 162 -9.84 -16.43 0.02
CA LEU A 162 -11.02 -16.00 -0.72
C LEU A 162 -12.04 -15.36 0.25
N TYR A 163 -12.76 -14.36 -0.20
CA TYR A 163 -13.82 -13.70 0.57
C TYR A 163 -15.08 -14.56 0.61
N ASP A 164 -15.85 -14.46 1.69
CA ASP A 164 -17.10 -15.20 1.84
C ASP A 164 -18.30 -14.45 1.25
N ASP A 165 -18.30 -13.12 1.34
CA ASP A 165 -19.42 -12.28 0.93
C ASP A 165 -19.34 -11.94 -0.55
N SER A 166 -20.12 -12.68 -1.34
CA SER A 166 -20.17 -12.47 -2.79
C SER A 166 -20.89 -11.18 -3.19
N GLU A 167 -21.89 -10.72 -2.41
CA GLU A 167 -22.56 -9.44 -2.70
C GLU A 167 -21.61 -8.26 -2.49
N LYS A 168 -20.82 -8.29 -1.43
CA LYS A 168 -19.77 -7.29 -1.21
C LYS A 168 -18.79 -7.25 -2.38
N VAL A 169 -18.33 -8.41 -2.84
CA VAL A 169 -17.41 -8.50 -4.00
C VAL A 169 -18.04 -7.93 -5.27
N TRP A 170 -19.35 -8.19 -5.50
CA TRP A 170 -20.04 -7.61 -6.63
C TRP A 170 -20.14 -6.07 -6.54
N GLU A 171 -20.46 -5.53 -5.36
CA GLU A 171 -20.45 -4.07 -5.13
C GLU A 171 -19.06 -3.46 -5.34
N GLU A 172 -18.01 -4.17 -4.95
CA GLU A 172 -16.63 -3.76 -5.23
C GLU A 172 -16.31 -3.73 -6.73
N ILE A 173 -16.76 -4.74 -7.51
CA ILE A 173 -16.61 -4.76 -8.97
C ILE A 173 -17.29 -3.54 -9.61
N LYS A 174 -18.53 -3.23 -9.20
CA LYS A 174 -19.27 -2.07 -9.72
C LYS A 174 -18.62 -0.73 -9.39
N ALA A 175 -17.86 -0.68 -8.31
CA ALA A 175 -17.16 0.52 -7.85
C ALA A 175 -15.81 0.73 -8.51
N LEU A 176 -15.28 -0.26 -9.25
CA LEU A 176 -14.03 -0.08 -9.96
C LEU A 176 -14.18 0.98 -11.06
N PRO A 177 -13.19 1.85 -11.24
CA PRO A 177 -13.20 2.83 -12.31
C PRO A 177 -13.10 2.13 -13.67
N ILE A 178 -13.99 2.50 -14.58
CA ILE A 178 -13.97 2.01 -15.97
C ILE A 178 -13.12 2.98 -16.79
N PRO A 179 -12.02 2.53 -17.42
CA PRO A 179 -11.18 3.39 -18.25
C PRO A 179 -11.93 3.97 -19.44
N GLU A 180 -11.56 5.18 -19.88
CA GLU A 180 -12.18 5.85 -21.03
C GLU A 180 -12.17 4.98 -22.28
N GLY A 181 -13.30 4.91 -22.96
CA GLY A 181 -13.48 4.11 -24.18
C GLY A 181 -13.64 2.59 -23.92
N ARG A 182 -13.89 2.18 -22.66
CA ARG A 182 -14.14 0.78 -22.30
C ARG A 182 -15.50 0.57 -21.68
N GLU A 183 -15.92 -0.68 -21.61
CA GLU A 183 -17.20 -1.08 -21.04
C GLU A 183 -17.05 -1.86 -19.73
N GLU A 184 -15.82 -2.21 -19.34
CA GLU A 184 -15.49 -2.94 -18.12
C GLU A 184 -14.19 -2.41 -17.49
N ALA A 185 -14.11 -2.43 -16.17
CA ALA A 185 -12.89 -2.17 -15.42
C ALA A 185 -11.85 -3.30 -15.62
N ASP A 186 -10.59 -3.03 -15.34
CA ASP A 186 -9.52 -4.04 -15.42
C ASP A 186 -9.45 -4.82 -14.10
N PHE A 187 -9.83 -6.11 -14.10
CA PHE A 187 -9.75 -6.99 -12.93
C PHE A 187 -9.63 -8.47 -13.29
N ASN A 188 -9.20 -9.25 -12.31
CA ASN A 188 -9.38 -10.70 -12.27
C ASN A 188 -10.32 -11.06 -11.10
N LEU A 189 -11.00 -12.20 -11.24
CA LEU A 189 -11.89 -12.73 -10.21
C LEU A 189 -11.59 -14.21 -10.00
N LEU A 190 -11.57 -14.65 -8.75
CA LEU A 190 -11.45 -16.06 -8.38
C LEU A 190 -12.63 -16.44 -7.50
N MET A 191 -13.13 -17.66 -7.69
CA MET A 191 -14.17 -18.24 -6.85
C MET A 191 -13.85 -19.69 -6.52
N GLN A 192 -14.08 -20.05 -5.26
CA GLN A 192 -13.91 -21.42 -4.78
C GLN A 192 -14.91 -21.70 -3.66
N ASN A 193 -15.65 -22.80 -3.77
CA ASN A 193 -16.65 -23.22 -2.78
C ASN A 193 -17.65 -22.09 -2.42
N GLY A 194 -18.07 -21.28 -3.39
CA GLY A 194 -19.00 -20.16 -3.19
C GLY A 194 -18.38 -18.91 -2.53
N ARG A 195 -17.07 -18.87 -2.33
CA ARG A 195 -16.32 -17.70 -1.85
C ARG A 195 -15.66 -17.01 -3.03
N ALA A 196 -15.56 -15.69 -2.99
CA ALA A 196 -15.05 -14.90 -4.11
C ALA A 196 -13.92 -13.96 -3.67
N ARG A 197 -13.00 -13.67 -4.60
CA ARG A 197 -11.97 -12.65 -4.45
C ARG A 197 -11.83 -11.82 -5.70
N LEU A 198 -12.00 -10.53 -5.57
CA LEU A 198 -11.68 -9.54 -6.58
C LEU A 198 -10.19 -9.18 -6.55
N ILE A 199 -9.56 -9.10 -7.71
CA ILE A 199 -8.20 -8.62 -7.89
C ILE A 199 -8.22 -7.49 -8.93
N PRO A 200 -8.31 -6.23 -8.52
CA PRO A 200 -8.21 -5.09 -9.41
C PRO A 200 -6.86 -5.06 -10.13
N ARG A 201 -6.84 -4.67 -11.39
CA ARG A 201 -5.64 -4.65 -12.22
C ARG A 201 -5.32 -3.22 -12.66
N SER A 202 -4.02 -2.92 -12.72
CA SER A 202 -3.48 -1.64 -13.21
C SER A 202 -3.00 -1.76 -14.66
N GLN A 203 -2.44 -2.90 -15.02
CA GLN A 203 -1.98 -3.20 -16.38
C GLN A 203 -1.94 -4.70 -16.65
N HIS A 204 -1.90 -5.07 -17.93
CA HIS A 204 -1.88 -6.48 -18.34
C HIS A 204 -0.53 -7.13 -18.03
N ARG A 205 0.57 -6.48 -18.40
CA ARG A 205 1.92 -7.05 -18.34
C ARG A 205 2.90 -6.09 -17.66
N PRO A 206 3.81 -6.59 -16.82
CA PRO A 206 4.81 -5.76 -16.15
C PRO A 206 5.91 -5.30 -17.10
N GLN A 207 6.72 -4.33 -16.68
CA GLN A 207 7.84 -3.81 -17.47
C GLN A 207 8.83 -4.91 -17.86
N CYS A 208 9.12 -5.84 -16.94
CA CYS A 208 10.04 -6.95 -17.20
C CYS A 208 9.60 -7.89 -18.34
N TYR A 209 8.30 -7.94 -18.65
CA TYR A 209 7.80 -8.64 -19.85
C TYR A 209 8.15 -7.87 -21.12
N HIS A 210 8.01 -6.55 -21.10
CA HIS A 210 8.25 -5.70 -22.29
C HIS A 210 9.73 -5.56 -22.66
N ASP A 211 10.61 -5.53 -21.67
CA ASP A 211 12.06 -5.49 -21.87
C ASP A 211 12.71 -6.88 -22.01
N GLY A 212 11.92 -7.95 -21.86
CA GLY A 212 12.37 -9.33 -22.00
C GLY A 212 13.14 -9.90 -20.82
N THR A 213 13.25 -9.14 -19.70
CA THR A 213 13.96 -9.59 -18.50
C THR A 213 13.32 -10.85 -17.90
N TYR A 214 11.99 -10.86 -17.75
CA TYR A 214 11.21 -12.03 -17.31
C TYR A 214 9.97 -12.22 -18.19
N LEU A 215 9.77 -13.43 -18.68
CA LEU A 215 8.59 -13.75 -19.50
C LEU A 215 7.41 -14.20 -18.60
N VAL A 216 6.91 -13.25 -17.80
CA VAL A 216 5.76 -13.45 -16.92
C VAL A 216 4.63 -12.53 -17.38
N SER A 217 3.47 -13.11 -17.73
CA SER A 217 2.27 -12.38 -18.18
C SER A 217 1.12 -12.70 -17.22
N PRO A 218 0.97 -11.95 -16.10
CA PRO A 218 0.08 -12.35 -15.02
C PRO A 218 -1.39 -12.39 -15.41
N GLY A 219 -2.03 -13.55 -15.19
CA GLY A 219 -3.47 -13.75 -15.15
C GLY A 219 -3.98 -13.92 -13.71
N ALA A 220 -5.22 -14.37 -13.55
CA ALA A 220 -5.86 -14.52 -12.24
C ALA A 220 -5.06 -15.41 -11.27
N LEU A 221 -4.51 -16.53 -11.75
CA LEU A 221 -3.76 -17.46 -10.93
C LEU A 221 -2.40 -16.88 -10.49
N ASP A 222 -1.72 -16.18 -11.40
CA ASP A 222 -0.46 -15.51 -11.06
C ASP A 222 -0.70 -14.44 -9.99
N MET A 223 -1.75 -13.63 -10.16
CA MET A 223 -2.14 -12.62 -9.18
C MET A 223 -2.58 -13.23 -7.84
N ALA A 224 -2.99 -14.50 -7.84
CA ALA A 224 -3.29 -15.26 -6.62
C ALA A 224 -2.07 -16.00 -6.04
N GLY A 225 -0.89 -15.85 -6.65
CA GLY A 225 0.37 -16.37 -6.12
C GLY A 225 0.92 -17.64 -6.78
N LEU A 226 0.28 -18.16 -7.83
CA LEU A 226 0.81 -19.21 -8.68
C LEU A 226 1.44 -18.59 -9.93
N ILE A 227 2.72 -18.25 -9.85
CA ILE A 227 3.46 -17.58 -10.92
C ILE A 227 3.88 -18.58 -11.99
N ILE A 228 3.45 -18.33 -13.23
CA ILE A 228 3.69 -19.27 -14.34
C ILE A 228 4.64 -18.62 -15.34
N THR A 229 5.76 -19.28 -15.60
CA THR A 229 6.74 -18.89 -16.63
C THR A 229 7.02 -20.03 -17.60
N PRO A 230 7.18 -19.75 -18.92
CA PRO A 230 7.59 -20.75 -19.89
C PRO A 230 9.10 -20.95 -19.95
N ARG A 231 9.92 -20.05 -19.36
CA ARG A 231 11.39 -20.11 -19.42
C ARG A 231 11.97 -20.68 -18.13
N GLU A 232 12.89 -21.62 -18.26
CA GLU A 232 13.58 -22.24 -17.12
C GLU A 232 14.45 -21.24 -16.36
N GLU A 233 15.14 -20.35 -17.08
CA GLU A 233 15.95 -19.30 -16.47
C GLU A 233 15.13 -18.39 -15.57
N ASP A 234 13.90 -18.01 -15.95
CA ASP A 234 12.99 -17.22 -15.13
C ASP A 234 12.54 -18.02 -13.90
N PHE A 235 12.20 -19.30 -14.10
CA PHE A 235 11.81 -20.18 -13.01
C PHE A 235 12.89 -20.21 -11.92
N ARG A 236 14.16 -20.31 -12.30
CA ARG A 236 15.30 -20.34 -11.36
C ARG A 236 15.62 -18.96 -10.76
N ALA A 237 15.45 -17.87 -11.51
CA ALA A 237 15.88 -16.53 -11.14
C ALA A 237 14.86 -15.72 -10.34
N LEU A 238 13.56 -16.09 -10.37
CA LEU A 238 12.51 -15.36 -9.65
C LEU A 238 12.66 -15.52 -8.13
N SER A 239 12.92 -14.44 -7.42
CA SER A 239 12.89 -14.34 -5.96
C SER A 239 11.55 -13.80 -5.47
N GLU A 240 11.27 -13.92 -4.17
CA GLU A 240 10.07 -13.35 -3.55
C GLU A 240 9.91 -11.86 -3.86
N GLU A 241 10.99 -11.09 -3.76
CA GLU A 241 10.99 -9.66 -4.05
C GLU A 241 10.65 -9.35 -5.50
N LYS A 242 11.24 -10.08 -6.46
CA LYS A 242 10.96 -9.91 -7.89
C LYS A 242 9.50 -10.22 -8.22
N ILE A 243 8.96 -11.31 -7.66
CA ILE A 243 7.55 -11.67 -7.82
C ILE A 243 6.63 -10.58 -7.26
N ARG A 244 6.90 -10.11 -6.04
CA ARG A 244 6.13 -9.02 -5.42
C ARG A 244 6.14 -7.76 -6.29
N ASN A 245 7.27 -7.42 -6.90
CA ASN A 245 7.37 -6.27 -7.80
C ASN A 245 6.54 -6.46 -9.06
N ILE A 246 6.62 -7.62 -9.72
CA ILE A 246 5.82 -7.98 -10.90
C ILE A 246 4.31 -7.86 -10.59
N LEU A 247 3.87 -8.44 -9.48
CA LEU A 247 2.45 -8.39 -9.11
C LEU A 247 1.99 -6.99 -8.72
N SER A 248 2.83 -6.21 -8.03
CA SER A 248 2.55 -4.80 -7.67
C SER A 248 2.42 -3.89 -8.89
N GLU A 249 3.17 -4.14 -9.96
CA GLU A 249 3.02 -3.39 -11.23
C GLU A 249 1.70 -3.71 -11.93
N CYS A 250 1.23 -4.95 -11.84
CA CYS A 250 0.04 -5.41 -12.54
C CYS A 250 -1.27 -5.28 -11.74
N GLY A 251 -1.19 -5.07 -10.43
CA GLY A 251 -2.34 -5.03 -9.52
C GLY A 251 -2.33 -3.82 -8.60
N THR A 252 -3.01 -3.93 -7.46
CA THR A 252 -2.89 -2.96 -6.37
C THR A 252 -1.48 -3.09 -5.76
N PRO A 253 -0.71 -2.00 -5.64
CA PRO A 253 0.62 -2.05 -5.04
C PRO A 253 0.60 -2.61 -3.62
N GLU A 254 1.53 -3.48 -3.30
CA GLU A 254 1.73 -3.99 -1.93
C GLU A 254 2.88 -3.24 -1.25
N ILE A 255 2.78 -3.05 0.06
CA ILE A 255 3.84 -2.51 0.90
C ILE A 255 4.12 -3.45 2.08
N SER A 256 5.32 -3.34 2.64
CA SER A 256 5.72 -4.04 3.86
C SER A 256 5.88 -3.05 5.01
N VAL A 257 5.17 -3.31 6.12
CA VAL A 257 5.15 -2.44 7.31
C VAL A 257 5.80 -3.15 8.48
N GLY A 258 6.92 -2.61 8.99
CA GLY A 258 7.55 -3.07 10.23
C GLY A 258 6.75 -2.59 11.44
N ILE A 259 6.23 -3.52 12.26
CA ILE A 259 5.31 -3.16 13.35
C ILE A 259 6.02 -3.12 14.69
N MET A 260 6.69 -4.20 15.07
CA MET A 260 7.37 -4.27 16.36
C MET A 260 8.53 -5.26 16.34
N GLU A 261 9.50 -5.03 17.22
CA GLU A 261 10.54 -6.00 17.56
C GLU A 261 10.40 -6.48 19.00
N ALA A 262 10.51 -7.80 19.20
CA ALA A 262 10.50 -8.43 20.52
C ALA A 262 11.41 -9.66 20.55
N PRO A 263 11.86 -10.15 21.72
CA PRO A 263 12.58 -11.42 21.82
C PRO A 263 11.82 -12.59 21.19
N ARG A 264 10.47 -12.53 21.28
CA ARG A 264 9.53 -13.44 20.61
C ARG A 264 8.26 -12.69 20.26
N ILE A 265 7.78 -12.86 19.03
CA ILE A 265 6.51 -12.28 18.57
C ILE A 265 5.34 -13.19 18.98
N HIS A 266 4.35 -12.63 19.67
CA HIS A 266 3.11 -13.30 20.03
C HIS A 266 1.97 -12.79 19.16
N TYR A 267 1.27 -13.72 18.50
CA TYR A 267 0.17 -13.40 17.61
C TYR A 267 -0.90 -14.49 17.60
N SER A 268 -2.09 -14.12 17.12
CA SER A 268 -3.20 -15.05 16.86
C SER A 268 -3.82 -14.77 15.48
N PRO A 269 -4.37 -15.79 14.79
CA PRO A 269 -5.10 -15.58 13.54
C PRO A 269 -6.35 -14.70 13.75
N ALA A 270 -6.67 -13.87 12.76
CA ALA A 270 -7.92 -13.13 12.64
C ALA A 270 -8.57 -13.42 11.28
N ALA A 271 -9.86 -13.06 11.10
CA ALA A 271 -10.64 -13.42 9.90
C ALA A 271 -9.96 -13.02 8.59
N ASP A 272 -9.44 -11.76 8.50
CA ASP A 272 -8.78 -11.21 7.30
C ASP A 272 -7.30 -10.90 7.55
N GLY A 273 -6.66 -11.56 8.53
CA GLY A 273 -5.27 -11.26 8.87
C GLY A 273 -4.83 -11.87 10.19
N PHE A 274 -4.34 -11.02 11.11
CA PHE A 274 -3.76 -11.47 12.38
C PHE A 274 -3.90 -10.40 13.47
N THR A 275 -3.83 -10.82 14.71
CA THR A 275 -3.70 -9.95 15.88
C THR A 275 -2.32 -10.10 16.50
N LEU A 276 -1.58 -9.00 16.63
CA LEU A 276 -0.34 -8.93 17.42
C LEU A 276 -0.66 -8.55 18.85
N HIS A 277 -0.03 -9.23 19.81
CA HIS A 277 -0.21 -8.99 21.24
C HIS A 277 0.91 -8.14 21.81
N GLY A 278 0.54 -7.15 22.63
CA GLY A 278 1.48 -6.29 23.35
C GLY A 278 2.25 -5.31 22.44
N VAL A 279 1.64 -4.80 21.37
CA VAL A 279 2.26 -3.78 20.50
C VAL A 279 2.43 -2.49 21.27
N THR A 280 3.66 -1.96 21.32
CA THR A 280 3.94 -0.65 21.89
C THR A 280 3.61 0.44 20.90
N ILE A 281 2.75 1.37 21.29
CA ILE A 281 2.38 2.56 20.51
C ILE A 281 2.83 3.83 21.22
N GLY A 282 3.08 4.92 20.45
CA GLY A 282 3.55 6.19 21.00
C GLY A 282 4.92 6.07 21.68
N LYS A 283 5.82 5.34 21.06
CA LYS A 283 7.17 5.13 21.58
C LYS A 283 7.86 6.49 21.82
N ASP A 284 8.40 6.66 23.02
CA ASP A 284 9.08 7.87 23.49
C ASP A 284 8.14 9.09 23.67
N PHE A 285 6.81 8.91 23.61
CA PHE A 285 5.81 9.92 23.94
C PHE A 285 5.21 9.69 25.33
N HIS A 286 4.65 10.76 25.93
CA HIS A 286 4.03 10.73 27.26
C HIS A 286 2.81 9.76 27.35
N TRP A 287 2.20 9.40 26.20
CA TRP A 287 1.08 8.49 26.07
C TRP A 287 1.49 7.07 25.64
N GLN A 288 2.78 6.71 25.70
CA GLN A 288 3.26 5.36 25.37
C GLN A 288 2.50 4.29 26.16
N ARG A 289 2.02 3.29 25.43
CA ARG A 289 1.29 2.14 26.03
C ARG A 289 1.47 0.88 25.19
N GLN A 290 1.05 -0.26 25.78
CA GLN A 290 0.96 -1.54 25.07
C GLN A 290 -0.49 -1.91 24.88
N GLN A 291 -0.83 -2.43 23.69
CA GLN A 291 -2.16 -2.91 23.34
C GLN A 291 -2.10 -4.02 22.30
N ASP A 292 -3.16 -4.84 22.24
CA ASP A 292 -3.33 -5.79 21.17
C ASP A 292 -3.89 -5.08 19.94
N GLN A 293 -3.35 -5.40 18.77
CA GLN A 293 -3.74 -4.76 17.51
C GLN A 293 -4.04 -5.79 16.44
N THR A 294 -5.17 -5.66 15.77
CA THR A 294 -5.58 -6.52 14.66
C THR A 294 -5.28 -5.84 13.33
N PHE A 295 -4.60 -6.56 12.45
CA PHE A 295 -4.17 -6.10 11.13
C PHE A 295 -4.77 -6.98 10.04
N ARG A 296 -5.12 -6.38 8.90
CA ARG A 296 -5.37 -7.11 7.65
C ARG A 296 -4.04 -7.46 7.00
N GLY A 297 -4.05 -8.41 6.06
CA GLY A 297 -2.87 -8.79 5.30
C GLY A 297 -2.10 -9.97 5.90
N ARG A 298 -0.83 -10.09 5.55
CA ARG A 298 0.00 -11.26 5.90
C ARG A 298 1.09 -10.89 6.90
N LEU A 299 1.15 -11.61 8.02
CA LEU A 299 2.26 -11.52 8.96
C LEU A 299 3.47 -12.29 8.43
N ARG A 300 4.64 -11.64 8.46
CA ARG A 300 5.96 -12.23 8.25
C ARG A 300 6.83 -11.95 9.46
N ILE A 301 7.39 -12.99 10.07
CA ILE A 301 8.31 -12.86 11.19
C ILE A 301 9.73 -13.05 10.66
N ILE A 302 10.60 -12.08 10.95
CA ILE A 302 12.00 -12.06 10.53
C ILE A 302 12.86 -12.11 11.79
N ASP A 303 13.82 -13.06 11.85
CA ASP A 303 14.86 -13.04 12.86
C ASP A 303 15.89 -11.96 12.47
N ASN A 304 15.84 -10.81 13.18
CA ASN A 304 16.75 -9.72 12.93
C ASN A 304 18.12 -10.02 13.56
N LYS A 305 19.11 -10.26 12.73
CA LYS A 305 20.47 -10.64 13.16
C LYS A 305 21.21 -9.49 13.87
N GLU A 306 20.85 -8.24 13.59
CA GLU A 306 21.49 -7.07 14.19
C GLU A 306 21.04 -6.86 15.64
N SER A 307 19.74 -6.97 15.89
CA SER A 307 19.16 -6.80 17.23
C SER A 307 19.07 -8.10 18.04
N GLY A 308 19.19 -9.25 17.41
CA GLY A 308 18.97 -10.56 18.02
C GLY A 308 17.52 -10.84 18.40
N LYS A 309 16.56 -10.08 17.86
CA LYS A 309 15.12 -10.15 18.15
C LYS A 309 14.34 -10.58 16.92
N GLN A 310 13.09 -10.94 17.13
CA GLN A 310 12.12 -11.13 16.06
C GLN A 310 11.47 -9.80 15.69
N LEU A 311 11.32 -9.56 14.38
CA LEU A 311 10.63 -8.42 13.81
C LEU A 311 9.32 -8.90 13.17
N ALA A 312 8.20 -8.31 13.56
CA ALA A 312 6.90 -8.51 12.91
C ALA A 312 6.75 -7.53 11.75
N VAL A 313 6.58 -8.06 10.55
CA VAL A 313 6.33 -7.29 9.32
C VAL A 313 4.98 -7.67 8.75
N ASN A 314 4.16 -6.69 8.40
CA ASN A 314 2.90 -6.89 7.69
C ASN A 314 3.09 -6.62 6.20
N ASP A 315 2.88 -7.62 5.35
CA ASP A 315 2.80 -7.44 3.90
C ASP A 315 1.32 -7.25 3.53
N ILE A 316 0.98 -6.10 2.92
CA ILE A 316 -0.41 -5.67 2.72
C ILE A 316 -0.54 -4.83 1.44
N ASP A 317 -1.70 -4.89 0.77
CA ASP A 317 -1.99 -3.96 -0.32
C ASP A 317 -2.20 -2.54 0.21
N ILE A 318 -1.87 -1.54 -0.63
CA ILE A 318 -1.86 -0.13 -0.22
C ILE A 318 -3.25 0.38 0.22
N GLU A 319 -4.34 -0.11 -0.37
CA GLU A 319 -5.69 0.34 -0.01
C GLU A 319 -6.11 -0.20 1.36
N SER A 320 -5.80 -1.47 1.65
CA SER A 320 -5.99 -2.07 2.97
C SER A 320 -5.07 -1.45 4.04
N TYR A 321 -3.84 -1.05 3.67
CA TYR A 321 -2.94 -0.29 4.53
C TYR A 321 -3.56 1.05 4.95
N LEU A 322 -4.15 1.78 4.00
CA LEU A 322 -4.77 3.08 4.26
C LEU A 322 -5.94 3.01 5.25
N LEU A 323 -6.66 1.89 5.34
CA LEU A 323 -7.71 1.71 6.36
C LEU A 323 -7.14 1.94 7.76
N SER A 324 -6.01 1.33 8.05
CA SER A 324 -5.34 1.50 9.34
C SER A 324 -4.74 2.90 9.50
N VAL A 325 -4.04 3.42 8.49
CA VAL A 325 -3.38 4.74 8.58
C VAL A 325 -4.40 5.85 8.82
N ILE A 326 -5.45 5.92 8.02
CA ILE A 326 -6.44 7.00 8.12
C ILE A 326 -7.15 6.96 9.48
N SER A 327 -7.52 5.77 9.97
CA SER A 327 -8.16 5.62 11.28
C SER A 327 -7.20 5.76 12.47
N SER A 328 -5.88 5.69 12.25
CA SER A 328 -4.87 5.88 13.29
C SER A 328 -4.37 7.32 13.38
N GLU A 329 -4.25 8.02 12.25
CA GLU A 329 -3.80 9.41 12.17
C GLU A 329 -4.88 10.40 12.62
N MET A 330 -6.15 10.10 12.34
CA MET A 330 -7.29 10.94 12.66
C MET A 330 -8.47 10.09 13.13
N SER A 331 -9.49 10.73 13.71
CA SER A 331 -10.74 10.04 14.02
C SER A 331 -11.46 9.64 12.72
N GLY A 332 -11.98 8.41 12.68
CA GLY A 332 -12.85 7.96 11.59
C GLY A 332 -14.16 8.76 11.47
N THR A 333 -14.48 9.64 12.44
CA THR A 333 -15.63 10.56 12.42
C THR A 333 -15.30 11.91 11.79
N SER A 334 -14.08 12.12 11.29
CA SER A 334 -13.69 13.33 10.55
C SER A 334 -14.51 13.49 9.28
N ASP A 335 -14.57 14.73 8.77
CA ASP A 335 -15.25 15.03 7.53
C ASP A 335 -14.72 14.18 6.37
N LEU A 336 -15.62 13.72 5.49
CA LEU A 336 -15.30 12.84 4.37
C LEU A 336 -14.26 13.45 3.43
N GLU A 337 -14.33 14.76 3.14
CA GLU A 337 -13.41 15.41 2.21
C GLU A 337 -12.00 15.55 2.83
N LEU A 338 -11.88 15.72 4.14
CA LEU A 338 -10.61 15.63 4.83
C LEU A 338 -10.02 14.22 4.76
N LEU A 339 -10.83 13.18 5.02
CA LEU A 339 -10.38 11.79 4.95
C LEU A 339 -9.95 11.40 3.54
N LYS A 340 -10.64 11.88 2.49
CA LYS A 340 -10.25 11.72 1.09
C LYS A 340 -8.90 12.39 0.80
N ALA A 341 -8.72 13.65 1.22
CA ALA A 341 -7.45 14.35 1.07
C ALA A 341 -6.32 13.57 1.73
N HIS A 342 -6.56 13.08 2.95
CA HIS A 342 -5.57 12.32 3.70
C HIS A 342 -5.27 10.95 3.06
N ALA A 343 -6.27 10.28 2.49
CA ALA A 343 -6.07 9.02 1.76
C ALA A 343 -5.15 9.22 0.54
N VAL A 344 -5.35 10.28 -0.24
CA VAL A 344 -4.52 10.60 -1.41
C VAL A 344 -3.08 10.89 -1.00
N ILE A 345 -2.86 11.71 0.04
CA ILE A 345 -1.49 12.05 0.47
C ILE A 345 -0.78 10.86 1.14
N SER A 346 -1.47 10.10 1.98
CA SER A 346 -0.87 8.93 2.63
C SER A 346 -0.47 7.86 1.63
N ARG A 347 -1.29 7.65 0.59
CA ARG A 347 -0.99 6.76 -0.53
C ARG A 347 0.22 7.25 -1.33
N SER A 348 0.26 8.52 -1.67
CA SER A 348 1.36 9.15 -2.43
C SER A 348 2.68 9.01 -1.70
N TRP A 349 2.69 9.34 -0.40
CA TRP A 349 3.87 9.25 0.44
C TRP A 349 4.37 7.81 0.58
N ALA A 350 3.50 6.86 0.91
CA ALA A 350 3.88 5.47 1.11
C ALA A 350 4.49 4.84 -0.16
N LEU A 351 3.89 5.11 -1.33
CA LEU A 351 4.41 4.64 -2.62
C LEU A 351 5.76 5.30 -2.98
N ARG A 352 5.92 6.59 -2.66
CA ARG A 352 7.20 7.28 -2.85
C ARG A 352 8.28 6.71 -1.96
N MET A 353 8.01 6.46 -0.67
CA MET A 353 8.98 5.88 0.26
C MET A 353 9.41 4.48 -0.18
N LYS A 354 8.48 3.65 -0.65
CA LYS A 354 8.79 2.35 -1.24
C LYS A 354 9.70 2.49 -2.47
N ALA A 355 9.46 3.46 -3.35
CA ALA A 355 10.30 3.70 -4.53
C ALA A 355 11.70 4.21 -4.14
N ALA A 356 11.80 5.16 -3.20
CA ALA A 356 13.05 5.72 -2.70
C ALA A 356 13.93 4.66 -2.03
N ARG A 357 13.34 3.77 -1.21
CA ARG A 357 14.06 2.65 -0.60
C ARG A 357 14.71 1.73 -1.64
N ARG A 358 14.01 1.41 -2.72
CA ARG A 358 14.56 0.61 -3.81
C ARG A 358 15.75 1.27 -4.50
N GLN A 359 15.77 2.60 -4.54
CA GLN A 359 16.87 3.38 -5.09
C GLN A 359 18.04 3.47 -4.12
N ALA A 360 17.79 3.71 -2.82
CA ALA A 360 18.80 3.79 -1.77
C ALA A 360 19.58 2.48 -1.57
N GLN A 361 18.97 1.32 -1.82
CA GLN A 361 19.67 0.02 -1.81
C GLN A 361 20.74 -0.11 -2.92
N LYS A 362 20.78 0.83 -3.88
CA LYS A 362 21.74 0.87 -4.98
C LYS A 362 22.80 1.96 -4.82
N GLU A 363 22.63 2.86 -3.87
CA GLU A 363 23.51 4.00 -3.64
C GLU A 363 24.00 4.01 -2.18
N ASP A 364 25.31 4.26 -1.97
CA ASP A 364 25.87 4.42 -0.63
C ASP A 364 25.36 5.73 -0.03
N VAL A 365 24.65 5.66 1.09
CA VAL A 365 24.19 6.83 1.84
C VAL A 365 25.35 7.43 2.61
N GLN A 366 25.73 8.66 2.31
CA GLN A 366 26.72 9.40 3.10
C GLN A 366 26.07 9.94 4.38
N GLU A 367 26.49 9.44 5.55
CA GLU A 367 26.21 10.08 6.83
C GLU A 367 27.10 11.34 6.98
N ILE A 368 26.48 12.44 7.47
CA ILE A 368 27.24 13.65 7.85
C ILE A 368 27.85 13.37 9.23
N PRO A 369 29.18 13.30 9.38
CA PRO A 369 29.79 13.05 10.67
C PRO A 369 29.50 14.20 11.64
N ASP A 370 29.25 13.87 12.92
CA ASP A 370 29.26 14.84 13.99
C ASP A 370 30.68 15.39 14.17
N ASP A 371 30.80 16.70 14.36
CA ASP A 371 32.03 17.31 14.87
C ASP A 371 31.78 17.83 16.29
N GLU A 372 32.87 18.22 16.97
CA GLU A 372 32.80 18.68 18.38
C GLU A 372 31.96 19.96 18.56
N SER A 373 31.59 20.65 17.46
CA SER A 373 30.87 21.92 17.48
C SER A 373 29.44 21.80 16.90
N ARG A 374 29.09 20.67 16.28
CA ARG A 374 27.83 20.50 15.60
C ARG A 374 27.19 19.13 15.84
N HIS A 375 25.88 19.15 16.10
CA HIS A 375 25.03 17.98 16.22
C HIS A 375 23.82 18.13 15.30
N ILE A 376 23.98 17.67 14.05
CA ILE A 376 22.92 17.78 13.02
C ILE A 376 22.43 16.40 12.68
N ARG A 377 21.13 16.16 12.87
CA ARG A 377 20.48 14.88 12.56
C ARG A 377 19.41 15.07 11.49
N ILE A 378 19.51 14.27 10.46
CA ILE A 378 18.51 14.19 9.39
C ILE A 378 17.82 12.84 9.53
N TYR A 379 16.56 12.87 9.93
CA TYR A 379 15.74 11.67 10.04
C TYR A 379 15.05 11.41 8.71
N ASP A 380 15.52 10.41 7.95
CA ASP A 380 14.95 10.02 6.67
C ASP A 380 14.31 8.63 6.73
N ALA A 381 13.31 8.41 5.89
CA ALA A 381 12.62 7.13 5.74
C ALA A 381 13.51 6.01 5.16
N SER A 382 14.71 6.34 4.67
CA SER A 382 15.69 5.37 4.17
C SER A 382 16.29 4.46 5.24
N ALA A 383 16.05 4.72 6.52
CA ALA A 383 16.58 3.95 7.65
C ALA A 383 16.02 2.52 7.80
N HIS A 384 15.10 2.07 6.92
CA HIS A 384 14.48 0.75 7.03
C HIS A 384 15.04 -0.25 6.01
N ASN A 385 15.85 -1.23 6.47
CA ASN A 385 16.47 -2.22 5.59
C ASN A 385 15.61 -3.47 5.34
N LEU A 386 14.68 -3.82 6.25
CA LEU A 386 13.93 -5.07 6.23
C LEU A 386 12.47 -4.93 5.75
N TYR A 387 11.95 -3.70 5.68
CA TYR A 387 10.57 -3.38 5.29
C TYR A 387 10.49 -1.99 4.64
N ASP A 388 9.38 -1.65 4.01
CA ASP A 388 9.24 -0.38 3.27
C ASP A 388 9.06 0.81 4.19
N ILE A 389 8.20 0.69 5.21
CA ILE A 389 7.85 1.75 6.18
C ILE A 389 7.62 1.15 7.57
N CYS A 390 7.74 1.93 8.64
CA CYS A 390 7.38 1.48 9.99
C CYS A 390 5.96 1.92 10.38
N ALA A 391 5.46 1.31 11.47
CA ALA A 391 4.12 1.58 12.01
C ALA A 391 4.04 2.80 12.94
N ASP A 392 5.15 3.49 13.16
CA ASP A 392 5.32 4.59 14.12
C ASP A 392 5.28 5.98 13.48
N ASP A 393 5.22 7.02 14.31
CA ASP A 393 5.23 8.45 13.94
C ASP A 393 6.43 8.88 13.06
N HIS A 394 7.50 8.08 12.98
CA HIS A 394 8.60 8.29 12.04
C HIS A 394 8.13 8.19 10.58
N CYS A 395 7.20 7.28 10.28
CA CYS A 395 6.58 7.10 8.96
C CYS A 395 5.13 7.58 8.97
N GLN A 396 4.20 6.70 9.23
CA GLN A 396 2.76 6.99 9.38
C GLN A 396 2.21 6.09 10.47
N ARG A 397 1.34 6.59 11.34
CA ARG A 397 0.69 5.78 12.38
C ARG A 397 -0.09 4.65 11.74
N TYR A 398 0.26 3.42 12.10
CA TYR A 398 -0.35 2.21 11.58
C TYR A 398 -0.70 1.28 12.76
N GLN A 399 -1.89 1.46 13.33
CA GLN A 399 -2.30 0.87 14.60
C GLN A 399 -3.42 -0.17 14.46
N GLY A 400 -3.49 -0.85 13.31
CA GLY A 400 -4.49 -1.87 13.03
C GLY A 400 -5.84 -1.29 12.59
N VAL A 401 -6.86 -2.15 12.54
CA VAL A 401 -8.17 -1.83 11.95
C VAL A 401 -9.25 -1.49 12.98
N GLY A 402 -8.91 -1.35 14.25
CA GLY A 402 -9.89 -1.10 15.33
C GLY A 402 -10.68 0.22 15.20
N GLY A 403 -10.12 1.24 14.51
CA GLY A 403 -10.76 2.53 14.27
C GLY A 403 -11.47 2.66 12.93
N VAL A 404 -11.50 1.61 12.10
CA VAL A 404 -12.12 1.64 10.76
C VAL A 404 -13.64 1.69 10.86
N ASN A 405 -14.26 2.57 10.07
CA ASN A 405 -15.70 2.71 9.91
C ASN A 405 -16.09 2.97 8.46
N GLU A 406 -17.38 3.03 8.17
CA GLU A 406 -17.92 3.24 6.81
C GLU A 406 -17.40 4.52 6.13
N THR A 407 -17.16 5.60 6.89
CA THR A 407 -16.66 6.87 6.33
C THR A 407 -15.21 6.74 5.85
N VAL A 408 -14.37 6.04 6.63
CA VAL A 408 -12.98 5.73 6.25
C VAL A 408 -12.96 4.81 5.03
N GLU A 409 -13.75 3.75 5.01
CA GLU A 409 -13.86 2.84 3.85
C GLU A 409 -14.31 3.60 2.59
N ARG A 410 -15.30 4.48 2.74
CA ARG A 410 -15.81 5.32 1.66
C ARG A 410 -14.76 6.28 1.12
N ALA A 411 -14.01 6.97 2.00
CA ALA A 411 -12.96 7.90 1.60
C ALA A 411 -11.89 7.21 0.74
N ILE A 412 -11.45 6.03 1.16
CA ILE A 412 -10.45 5.24 0.46
C ILE A 412 -10.99 4.72 -0.88
N LYS A 413 -12.24 4.21 -0.89
CA LYS A 413 -12.90 3.71 -2.09
C LYS A 413 -13.07 4.80 -3.15
N GLU A 414 -13.56 5.98 -2.76
CA GLU A 414 -13.82 7.10 -3.67
C GLU A 414 -12.53 7.76 -4.21
N THR A 415 -11.39 7.57 -3.54
CA THR A 415 -10.07 8.05 -3.99
C THR A 415 -9.12 6.94 -4.41
N ARG A 416 -9.65 5.72 -4.66
CA ARG A 416 -8.82 4.55 -4.98
C ARG A 416 -7.82 4.86 -6.09
N GLY A 417 -6.53 4.57 -5.83
CA GLY A 417 -5.43 4.75 -6.79
C GLY A 417 -5.05 6.20 -7.09
N GLU A 418 -5.76 7.20 -6.56
CA GLU A 418 -5.38 8.62 -6.73
C GLU A 418 -4.16 8.96 -5.89
N VAL A 419 -3.19 9.61 -6.52
CA VAL A 419 -1.93 10.09 -5.93
C VAL A 419 -1.54 11.46 -6.49
N LEU A 420 -0.65 12.17 -5.80
CA LEU A 420 -0.12 13.44 -6.25
C LEU A 420 1.20 13.27 -7.03
N TYR A 421 1.24 13.86 -8.21
CA TYR A 421 2.43 13.98 -9.04
C TYR A 421 2.90 15.43 -9.14
N SER A 422 4.21 15.62 -9.13
CA SER A 422 4.83 16.92 -9.42
C SER A 422 4.69 17.30 -10.90
N ARG A 423 5.05 18.54 -11.25
CA ARG A 423 5.10 18.99 -12.65
C ARG A 423 6.11 18.20 -13.49
N GLU A 424 7.17 17.73 -12.86
CA GLU A 424 8.23 16.92 -13.46
C GLU A 424 7.80 15.47 -13.71
N GLY A 425 6.59 15.09 -13.24
CA GLY A 425 6.05 13.73 -13.41
C GLY A 425 6.52 12.74 -12.35
N GLU A 426 7.10 13.22 -11.25
CA GLU A 426 7.49 12.39 -10.12
C GLU A 426 6.36 12.29 -9.09
N LEU A 427 6.28 11.15 -8.40
CA LEU A 427 5.38 10.97 -7.26
C LEU A 427 5.80 11.89 -6.11
N CYS A 428 4.86 12.68 -5.57
CA CYS A 428 5.15 13.69 -4.56
C CYS A 428 5.50 13.08 -3.18
N ASP A 429 6.44 13.68 -2.46
CA ASP A 429 6.66 13.47 -1.02
C ASP A 429 5.65 14.32 -0.24
N THR A 430 4.50 13.73 0.05
CA THR A 430 3.32 14.41 0.59
C THR A 430 3.31 14.40 2.11
N ARG A 431 4.20 15.19 2.73
CA ARG A 431 4.30 15.34 4.19
C ARG A 431 3.05 16.05 4.76
N PHE A 432 2.72 15.76 6.02
CA PHE A 432 1.63 16.39 6.75
C PHE A 432 1.96 16.51 8.24
N SER A 433 1.31 17.43 8.92
CA SER A 433 1.48 17.64 10.37
C SER A 433 0.17 18.07 11.03
N LYS A 434 0.08 17.93 12.36
CA LYS A 434 -1.13 18.28 13.11
C LYS A 434 -1.53 19.75 12.92
N CYS A 435 -0.59 20.68 13.17
CA CYS A 435 -0.83 22.13 13.08
C CYS A 435 0.39 22.87 12.55
N CYS A 436 0.26 23.60 11.44
CA CYS A 436 1.38 24.38 10.90
C CYS A 436 1.68 25.66 11.72
N GLY A 437 0.72 26.18 12.49
CA GLY A 437 0.87 27.41 13.27
C GLY A 437 0.68 28.68 12.44
N GLY A 438 -0.19 28.67 11.43
CA GLY A 438 -0.54 29.81 10.58
C GLY A 438 0.14 29.85 9.21
N ARG A 439 1.27 29.15 9.03
CA ARG A 439 1.98 29.02 7.75
C ARG A 439 2.71 27.70 7.65
N THR A 440 2.68 27.04 6.49
CA THR A 440 3.43 25.80 6.28
C THR A 440 4.93 26.04 6.08
N GLU A 441 5.73 25.00 6.24
CA GLU A 441 7.18 25.08 6.22
C GLU A 441 7.79 24.48 4.95
N ARG A 442 9.05 24.80 4.65
CA ARG A 442 9.88 24.18 3.59
C ARG A 442 10.40 22.83 4.02
N PHE A 443 10.57 21.94 3.06
CA PHE A 443 11.17 20.62 3.31
C PHE A 443 12.60 20.73 3.87
N SER A 444 13.43 21.62 3.32
CA SER A 444 14.83 21.81 3.71
C SER A 444 15.03 22.26 5.16
N THR A 445 14.02 22.88 5.79
CA THR A 445 14.07 23.25 7.22
C THR A 445 14.12 22.02 8.12
N CYS A 446 13.44 20.94 7.72
CA CYS A 446 13.24 19.75 8.55
C CYS A 446 14.17 18.58 8.18
N TRP A 447 14.54 18.46 6.91
CA TRP A 447 15.33 17.35 6.36
C TRP A 447 16.53 17.85 5.54
N GLN A 448 16.87 17.13 4.43
CA GLN A 448 17.98 17.49 3.55
C GLN A 448 17.79 18.89 2.93
N ASP A 449 18.88 19.52 2.52
CA ASP A 449 18.88 20.82 1.86
C ASP A 449 18.39 20.71 0.41
N LYS A 450 17.12 20.32 0.28
CA LYS A 450 16.40 20.14 -0.97
C LYS A 450 14.98 20.69 -0.82
N ASP A 451 14.53 21.47 -1.76
CA ASP A 451 13.15 21.95 -1.80
C ASP A 451 12.40 21.37 -3.01
N TYR A 452 11.11 21.17 -2.83
CA TYR A 452 10.21 20.69 -3.87
C TYR A 452 9.23 21.80 -4.27
N SER A 453 8.97 21.91 -5.58
CA SER A 453 8.07 22.94 -6.13
C SER A 453 6.64 22.85 -5.55
N TYR A 454 6.21 21.66 -5.19
CA TYR A 454 4.89 21.36 -4.61
C TYR A 454 4.83 21.43 -3.07
N LEU A 455 5.95 21.65 -2.37
CA LEU A 455 6.02 21.87 -0.91
C LEU A 455 6.45 23.31 -0.60
N GLN A 456 5.95 24.28 -1.38
CA GLN A 456 6.18 25.68 -1.06
C GLN A 456 5.34 26.10 0.15
N PRO A 457 5.87 26.98 1.02
CA PRO A 457 5.14 27.50 2.15
C PRO A 457 3.87 28.24 1.70
N VAL A 458 2.74 27.89 2.33
CA VAL A 458 1.45 28.53 2.10
C VAL A 458 0.88 29.08 3.40
N GLU A 459 0.14 30.19 3.32
CA GLU A 459 -0.59 30.73 4.46
C GLU A 459 -1.73 29.78 4.83
N CYS A 460 -1.94 29.56 6.12
CA CYS A 460 -2.98 28.70 6.65
C CYS A 460 -3.80 29.44 7.72
N PRO A 461 -4.76 30.29 7.35
CA PRO A 461 -5.60 31.02 8.29
C PRO A 461 -6.58 30.11 9.06
N TYR A 462 -6.65 28.84 8.69
CA TYR A 462 -7.63 27.86 9.17
C TYR A 462 -7.24 27.18 10.48
N CYS A 463 -5.95 27.03 10.79
CA CYS A 463 -5.52 26.11 11.86
C CYS A 463 -5.62 26.68 13.29
N ASN A 464 -5.97 27.95 13.47
CA ASN A 464 -6.22 28.55 14.78
C ASN A 464 -7.72 28.45 15.17
N THR A 465 -8.29 27.25 15.09
CA THR A 465 -9.69 27.02 15.49
C THR A 465 -9.78 26.67 16.98
N ARG A 466 -10.89 27.07 17.61
CA ARG A 466 -11.26 26.66 18.98
C ARG A 466 -12.52 25.81 19.01
N ASP A 467 -12.99 25.38 17.85
CA ASP A 467 -14.15 24.49 17.75
C ASP A 467 -13.80 23.10 18.30
N ALA A 468 -14.28 22.85 19.52
CA ALA A 468 -14.02 21.57 20.21
C ALA A 468 -14.64 20.36 19.48
N HIS A 469 -15.70 20.55 18.68
CA HIS A 469 -16.29 19.46 17.91
C HIS A 469 -15.35 19.07 16.75
N LEU A 470 -14.86 20.04 16.01
CA LEU A 470 -13.92 19.86 14.92
C LEU A 470 -12.58 19.27 15.43
N LEU A 471 -12.05 19.81 16.53
CA LEU A 471 -10.82 19.29 17.12
C LEU A 471 -10.92 17.83 17.55
N ARG A 472 -12.06 17.39 18.12
CA ARG A 472 -12.27 15.97 18.46
C ARG A 472 -12.31 15.05 17.24
N GLN A 473 -12.63 15.55 16.06
CA GLN A 473 -12.61 14.78 14.82
C GLN A 473 -11.18 14.56 14.30
N VAL A 474 -10.29 15.55 14.48
CA VAL A 474 -8.91 15.52 13.94
C VAL A 474 -7.92 14.95 14.94
N LEU A 475 -8.08 15.29 16.21
CA LEU A 475 -7.24 14.80 17.30
C LEU A 475 -7.85 13.50 17.81
N ASN A 476 -7.10 12.42 17.74
CA ASN A 476 -7.52 11.17 18.37
C ASN A 476 -7.43 11.28 19.91
N ASP A 477 -7.88 10.28 20.63
CA ASP A 477 -8.03 10.32 22.10
C ASP A 477 -6.77 10.77 22.84
N TYR A 478 -5.58 10.46 22.33
CA TYR A 478 -4.28 10.80 22.95
C TYR A 478 -3.85 12.23 22.63
N ASP A 479 -4.14 12.70 21.43
CA ASP A 479 -3.80 14.05 20.98
C ASP A 479 -4.70 15.09 21.68
N GLN A 480 -5.89 14.70 22.17
CA GLN A 480 -6.80 15.59 22.92
C GLN A 480 -6.25 16.02 24.29
N GLU A 481 -5.29 15.31 24.85
CA GLU A 481 -4.60 15.73 26.09
C GLU A 481 -3.77 17.01 25.87
N THR A 482 -3.47 17.38 24.62
CA THR A 482 -2.71 18.57 24.24
C THR A 482 -3.66 19.75 23.97
N ALA A 483 -4.09 20.44 25.00
CA ALA A 483 -5.02 21.58 24.90
C ALA A 483 -4.45 22.81 24.16
N GLN A 484 -3.12 22.95 24.11
CA GLN A 484 -2.39 24.09 23.53
C GLN A 484 -1.64 23.66 22.27
N TYR A 485 -2.35 23.35 21.19
CA TYR A 485 -1.74 22.84 19.96
C TYR A 485 -1.31 23.92 18.96
N HIS A 486 -1.94 25.12 18.99
CA HIS A 486 -1.62 26.24 18.10
C HIS A 486 -0.60 27.21 18.74
N ASP A 487 -0.89 27.65 19.98
CA ASP A 487 -0.04 28.53 20.76
C ASP A 487 0.32 27.84 22.08
N TRP A 488 1.60 27.71 22.38
CA TRP A 488 2.07 26.97 23.53
C TRP A 488 3.24 27.68 24.23
N GLN A 489 3.41 27.38 25.50
CA GLN A 489 4.51 27.90 26.30
C GLN A 489 5.06 26.80 27.20
N VAL A 490 6.40 26.73 27.31
CA VAL A 490 7.11 25.86 28.24
C VAL A 490 8.13 26.69 29.00
N ARG A 491 8.25 26.44 30.30
CA ARG A 491 9.25 27.08 31.19
C ARG A 491 10.19 26.02 31.71
N TYR A 492 11.50 26.34 31.68
CA TYR A 492 12.56 25.55 32.26
C TYR A 492 13.40 26.45 33.21
N THR A 493 13.75 25.93 34.39
CA THR A 493 14.88 26.47 35.14
C THR A 493 16.18 26.19 34.40
N GLN A 494 17.21 26.96 34.65
CA GLN A 494 18.55 26.71 34.08
C GLN A 494 19.04 25.28 34.39
N GLU A 495 18.80 24.79 35.62
CA GLU A 495 19.21 23.46 36.07
C GLU A 495 18.47 22.35 35.28
N GLU A 496 17.13 22.46 35.12
CA GLU A 496 16.32 21.51 34.34
C GLU A 496 16.78 21.44 32.89
N LEU A 497 17.00 22.59 32.25
CA LEU A 497 17.44 22.64 30.86
C LEU A 497 18.86 22.09 30.70
N SER A 498 19.78 22.39 31.65
CA SER A 498 21.15 21.87 31.62
C SER A 498 21.16 20.34 31.77
N ARG A 499 20.39 19.82 32.73
CA ARG A 499 20.24 18.37 32.91
C ARG A 499 19.65 17.69 31.66
N LEU A 500 18.59 18.26 31.12
CA LEU A 500 17.91 17.71 29.93
C LEU A 500 18.84 17.66 28.71
N THR A 501 19.57 18.73 28.44
CA THR A 501 20.53 18.78 27.32
C THR A 501 21.70 17.80 27.51
N GLU A 502 22.20 17.65 28.74
CA GLU A 502 23.26 16.67 29.04
C GLU A 502 22.77 15.22 28.88
N GLU A 503 21.55 14.91 29.38
CA GLU A 503 20.93 13.58 29.20
C GLU A 503 20.74 13.19 27.74
N LYS A 504 20.56 14.16 26.83
CA LYS A 504 20.32 13.92 25.41
C LYS A 504 21.60 13.89 24.57
N LEU A 505 22.57 14.76 24.89
CA LEU A 505 23.76 14.94 24.07
C LEU A 505 25.00 14.22 24.64
N HIS A 506 25.12 14.11 25.98
CA HIS A 506 26.29 13.56 26.67
C HIS A 506 27.62 14.27 26.29
N LEU A 507 27.58 15.60 26.11
CA LEU A 507 28.70 16.39 25.58
C LEU A 507 29.38 17.30 26.62
N GLY A 508 28.90 17.33 27.87
CA GLY A 508 29.47 18.17 28.94
C GLY A 508 29.33 19.66 28.65
N LEU A 509 28.14 20.14 28.31
CA LEU A 509 27.89 21.56 28.02
C LEU A 509 28.00 22.46 29.27
N GLY A 510 27.89 21.87 30.45
CA GLY A 510 27.79 22.61 31.71
C GLY A 510 26.41 23.25 31.88
N ASN A 511 26.36 24.38 32.60
CA ASN A 511 25.12 25.15 32.75
C ASN A 511 24.73 25.82 31.43
N ILE A 512 23.51 25.66 30.99
CA ILE A 512 23.02 26.35 29.77
C ILE A 512 22.84 27.82 30.07
N LEU A 513 23.56 28.65 29.32
CA LEU A 513 23.56 30.11 29.47
C LEU A 513 22.64 30.81 28.48
N ASP A 514 22.52 30.27 27.28
CA ASP A 514 21.68 30.89 26.23
C ASP A 514 21.24 29.86 25.17
N LEU A 515 20.11 30.16 24.50
CA LEU A 515 19.59 29.45 23.33
C LEU A 515 19.41 30.46 22.20
N GLN A 516 20.22 30.34 21.13
CA GLN A 516 20.29 31.32 20.04
C GLN A 516 19.78 30.68 18.71
N PRO A 517 18.56 31.00 18.23
CA PRO A 517 18.13 30.62 16.89
C PRO A 517 19.05 31.23 15.82
N LEU A 518 19.79 30.39 15.08
CA LEU A 518 20.70 30.84 14.02
C LEU A 518 20.02 30.86 12.65
N GLN A 519 19.19 29.87 12.37
CA GLN A 519 18.46 29.77 11.11
C GLN A 519 17.01 29.40 11.36
N ARG A 520 16.13 30.06 10.61
CA ARG A 520 14.70 29.77 10.62
C ARG A 520 14.18 29.55 9.21
N GLY A 521 13.21 28.67 9.06
CA GLY A 521 12.47 28.47 7.85
C GLY A 521 11.34 29.50 7.66
N ALA A 522 10.54 29.28 6.62
CA ALA A 522 9.50 30.24 6.20
C ALA A 522 8.34 30.38 7.21
N SER A 523 8.06 29.35 8.01
CA SER A 523 7.04 29.38 9.08
C SER A 523 7.56 29.93 10.41
N GLY A 524 8.85 30.26 10.48
CA GLY A 524 9.51 30.64 11.74
C GLY A 524 10.17 29.45 12.47
N ARG A 525 10.01 28.22 12.00
CA ARG A 525 10.65 27.04 12.60
C ARG A 525 12.17 27.14 12.55
N ILE A 526 12.81 26.86 13.68
CA ILE A 526 14.28 26.85 13.80
C ILE A 526 14.82 25.60 13.15
N SER A 527 15.71 25.78 12.16
CA SER A 527 16.46 24.69 11.50
C SER A 527 17.87 24.52 12.08
N LEU A 528 18.41 25.57 12.70
CA LEU A 528 19.70 25.53 13.38
C LEU A 528 19.63 26.38 14.66
N LEU A 529 19.91 25.75 15.80
CA LEU A 529 19.92 26.35 17.13
C LEU A 529 21.32 26.25 17.73
N ARG A 530 21.86 27.38 18.20
CA ARG A 530 23.08 27.37 19.02
C ARG A 530 22.71 27.28 20.50
N VAL A 531 23.22 26.26 21.16
CA VAL A 531 23.10 26.04 22.61
C VAL A 531 24.41 26.47 23.27
N VAL A 532 24.36 27.53 24.08
CA VAL A 532 25.53 28.09 24.76
C VAL A 532 25.56 27.55 26.16
N GLY A 533 26.53 26.74 26.49
CA GLY A 533 26.81 26.24 27.83
C GLY A 533 27.99 26.96 28.47
N SER A 534 28.17 26.78 29.79
CA SER A 534 29.32 27.36 30.54
C SER A 534 30.66 26.73 30.16
N GLU A 535 30.65 25.45 29.73
CA GLU A 535 31.87 24.69 29.41
C GLU A 535 32.03 24.56 27.87
N ARG A 536 30.93 24.47 27.12
CA ARG A 536 30.96 24.27 25.68
C ARG A 536 29.74 24.89 25.01
N THR A 537 29.91 25.27 23.76
CA THR A 537 28.82 25.73 22.87
C THR A 537 28.68 24.75 21.69
N ILE A 538 27.45 24.42 21.30
CA ILE A 538 27.17 23.50 20.19
C ILE A 538 26.05 24.04 19.31
N GLU A 539 26.10 23.73 18.00
CA GLU A 539 25.02 23.99 17.05
C GLU A 539 24.21 22.70 16.81
N VAL A 540 22.90 22.77 17.05
CA VAL A 540 21.98 21.65 16.93
C VAL A 540 20.99 21.88 15.78
N GLY A 541 20.78 20.91 14.92
CA GLY A 541 19.85 20.89 13.81
C GLY A 541 19.49 19.44 13.42
N LYS A 542 18.46 19.21 12.72
CA LYS A 542 17.37 19.97 12.12
C LYS A 542 16.17 20.13 13.10
N GLU A 543 14.97 20.41 12.52
CA GLU A 543 13.73 20.71 13.25
C GLU A 543 13.40 19.68 14.35
N LEU A 544 13.38 18.40 14.01
CA LEU A 544 13.02 17.33 14.95
C LEU A 544 14.08 17.16 16.04
N GLU A 545 15.36 17.32 15.74
CA GLU A 545 16.43 17.20 16.71
C GLU A 545 16.37 18.31 17.78
N ILE A 546 16.06 19.54 17.34
CA ILE A 546 15.85 20.67 18.25
C ILE A 546 14.67 20.39 19.20
N ARG A 547 13.58 19.82 18.68
CA ARG A 547 12.39 19.46 19.50
C ARG A 547 12.71 18.37 20.52
N LYS A 548 13.47 17.33 20.10
CA LYS A 548 13.92 16.24 20.97
C LYS A 548 14.85 16.74 22.08
N LEU A 549 15.77 17.63 21.74
CA LEU A 549 16.73 18.16 22.68
C LEU A 549 16.08 18.94 23.82
N LEU A 550 15.09 19.76 23.51
CA LEU A 550 14.50 20.71 24.44
C LEU A 550 13.20 20.18 25.11
N SER A 551 13.03 18.88 25.19
CA SER A 551 11.90 18.27 25.91
C SER A 551 12.26 16.85 26.37
N PRO A 552 11.74 16.38 27.51
CA PRO A 552 11.85 14.96 27.88
C PRO A 552 11.36 14.00 26.80
N THR A 553 10.31 14.42 26.06
CA THR A 553 9.79 13.72 24.87
C THR A 553 10.11 14.52 23.61
N HIS A 554 9.17 15.33 23.14
CA HIS A 554 9.35 16.26 22.00
C HIS A 554 8.62 17.57 22.29
N LEU A 555 9.21 18.72 22.00
CA LEU A 555 8.45 19.98 21.90
C LEU A 555 7.39 19.86 20.81
N LEU A 556 6.30 20.62 20.90
CA LEU A 556 5.24 20.61 19.90
C LEU A 556 5.77 21.03 18.51
N SER A 557 6.62 22.04 18.43
CA SER A 557 7.31 22.44 17.21
C SER A 557 8.67 23.09 17.53
N SER A 558 9.48 23.38 16.52
CA SER A 558 10.67 24.23 16.66
C SER A 558 10.38 25.72 16.32
N ASN A 559 9.11 26.07 16.12
CA ASN A 559 8.70 27.48 15.92
C ASN A 559 8.45 28.14 17.26
N PHE A 560 9.51 28.64 17.92
CA PHE A 560 9.41 29.29 19.22
C PHE A 560 10.37 30.46 19.34
N GLU A 561 10.01 31.40 20.23
CA GLU A 561 10.88 32.47 20.74
C GLU A 561 11.37 32.11 22.12
N VAL A 562 12.61 32.53 22.42
CA VAL A 562 13.26 32.31 23.71
C VAL A 562 13.24 33.61 24.50
N GLN A 563 12.72 33.59 25.72
CA GLN A 563 12.78 34.70 26.68
C GLN A 563 13.47 34.25 27.95
N ARG A 564 14.13 35.19 28.61
CA ARG A 564 14.80 34.95 29.89
C ARG A 564 14.09 35.71 31.03
N GLU A 565 13.79 34.98 32.11
CA GLU A 565 13.38 35.56 33.39
C GLU A 565 14.39 35.17 34.48
N GLY A 566 15.34 36.06 34.76
CA GLY A 566 16.50 35.73 35.61
C GLY A 566 17.36 34.63 34.97
N THR A 567 17.44 33.47 35.59
CA THR A 567 18.13 32.29 35.06
C THR A 567 17.24 31.35 34.27
N ASP A 568 15.92 31.52 34.35
CA ASP A 568 14.96 30.63 33.70
C ASP A 568 14.79 30.95 32.21
N PHE A 569 14.38 29.93 31.46
CA PHE A 569 14.07 30.00 30.04
C PHE A 569 12.57 29.82 29.82
N ILE A 570 11.97 30.72 29.07
CA ILE A 570 10.55 30.62 28.61
C ILE A 570 10.59 30.45 27.09
N LEU A 571 10.06 29.34 26.61
CA LEU A 571 9.88 29.07 25.19
C LEU A 571 8.40 29.27 24.85
N THR A 572 8.12 30.29 24.04
CA THR A 572 6.76 30.56 23.54
C THR A 572 6.69 30.21 22.06
N GLY A 573 5.85 29.24 21.71
CA GLY A 573 5.89 28.64 20.36
C GLY A 573 4.53 28.50 19.71
N HIS A 574 4.57 28.14 18.41
CA HIS A 574 3.40 28.00 17.55
C HIS A 574 3.42 26.69 16.77
N GLY A 575 2.23 26.07 16.64
CA GLY A 575 2.00 24.88 15.84
C GLY A 575 2.46 23.57 16.50
N TRP A 576 2.16 22.46 15.82
CA TRP A 576 2.47 21.10 16.26
C TRP A 576 2.97 20.24 15.09
N GLY A 577 4.21 19.77 15.19
CA GLY A 577 4.92 19.02 14.17
C GLY A 577 5.76 19.92 13.25
N HIS A 578 6.34 19.30 12.23
CA HIS A 578 7.27 19.93 11.30
C HIS A 578 6.66 21.02 10.39
N GLY A 579 5.33 21.06 10.23
CA GLY A 579 4.63 22.10 9.48
C GLY A 579 4.71 21.99 7.95
N VAL A 580 5.36 21.00 7.38
CA VAL A 580 5.52 20.84 5.93
C VAL A 580 4.30 20.15 5.32
N GLY A 581 3.77 20.68 4.20
CA GLY A 581 2.63 20.13 3.47
C GLY A 581 1.30 20.33 4.19
N LEU A 582 0.43 19.31 4.22
CA LEU A 582 -0.93 19.44 4.75
C LEU A 582 -0.93 19.69 6.27
N CYS A 583 -1.62 20.74 6.69
CA CYS A 583 -1.99 20.96 8.08
C CYS A 583 -3.32 20.24 8.36
N GLN A 584 -3.30 19.19 9.21
CA GLN A 584 -4.50 18.38 9.47
C GLN A 584 -5.67 19.21 10.03
N ILE A 585 -5.39 20.07 11.03
CA ILE A 585 -6.42 20.97 11.60
C ILE A 585 -6.90 21.98 10.56
N GLY A 586 -5.99 22.57 9.77
CA GLY A 586 -6.37 23.50 8.70
C GLY A 586 -7.22 22.84 7.62
N GLY A 587 -6.86 21.64 7.20
CA GLY A 587 -7.65 20.86 6.25
C GLY A 587 -9.04 20.49 6.78
N ALA A 588 -9.16 20.22 8.08
CA ALA A 588 -10.45 19.95 8.72
C ALA A 588 -11.38 21.18 8.73
N VAL A 589 -10.82 22.36 9.00
CA VAL A 589 -11.59 23.61 8.92
C VAL A 589 -12.03 23.87 7.48
N MET A 590 -11.14 23.71 6.50
CA MET A 590 -11.50 23.84 5.07
C MET A 590 -12.64 22.91 4.68
N ALA A 591 -12.58 21.61 5.09
CA ALA A 591 -13.65 20.66 4.82
C ALA A 591 -14.98 21.09 5.48
N ALA A 592 -14.96 21.54 6.73
CA ALA A 592 -16.13 22.06 7.43
C ALA A 592 -16.71 23.32 6.77
N GLU A 593 -15.89 24.12 6.09
CA GLU A 593 -16.31 25.29 5.28
C GLU A 593 -16.80 24.90 3.87
N GLY A 594 -16.83 23.60 3.54
CA GLY A 594 -17.37 23.07 2.29
C GLY A 594 -16.36 22.94 1.15
N HIS A 595 -15.06 23.02 1.43
CA HIS A 595 -14.03 22.71 0.44
C HIS A 595 -13.94 21.21 0.20
N ASP A 596 -13.91 20.80 -1.06
CA ASP A 596 -13.65 19.40 -1.43
C ASP A 596 -12.17 19.02 -1.25
N TYR A 597 -11.88 17.73 -1.23
CA TYR A 597 -10.52 17.22 -1.04
C TYR A 597 -9.53 17.71 -2.11
N ARG A 598 -9.99 17.99 -3.33
CA ARG A 598 -9.15 18.50 -4.42
C ARG A 598 -8.70 19.93 -4.13
N SER A 599 -9.60 20.75 -3.63
CA SER A 599 -9.32 22.13 -3.19
C SER A 599 -8.37 22.16 -1.99
N ILE A 600 -8.56 21.25 -1.02
CA ILE A 600 -7.67 21.09 0.13
C ILE A 600 -6.25 20.71 -0.33
N LEU A 601 -6.13 19.71 -1.21
CA LEU A 601 -4.85 19.27 -1.74
C LEU A 601 -4.16 20.36 -2.58
N ALA A 602 -4.90 21.08 -3.41
CA ALA A 602 -4.37 22.18 -4.22
C ALA A 602 -3.83 23.33 -3.36
N HIS A 603 -4.44 23.59 -2.19
CA HIS A 603 -3.98 24.60 -1.25
C HIS A 603 -2.62 24.22 -0.63
N TYR A 604 -2.48 22.99 -0.10
CA TYR A 604 -1.28 22.58 0.63
C TYR A 604 -0.14 22.03 -0.24
N TYR A 605 -0.46 21.59 -1.48
CA TYR A 605 0.51 21.10 -2.45
C TYR A 605 0.36 21.85 -3.78
N PRO A 606 0.64 23.16 -3.79
CA PRO A 606 0.55 23.95 -5.02
C PRO A 606 1.48 23.36 -6.07
N THR A 607 1.10 23.44 -7.34
CA THR A 607 1.86 22.88 -8.50
C THR A 607 1.87 21.37 -8.64
N SER A 608 1.27 20.63 -7.72
CA SER A 608 1.02 19.18 -7.91
C SER A 608 -0.28 18.92 -8.70
N SER A 609 -0.44 17.70 -9.15
CA SER A 609 -1.67 17.24 -9.81
C SER A 609 -2.08 15.86 -9.32
N ILE A 610 -3.38 15.66 -9.09
CA ILE A 610 -3.93 14.34 -8.77
C ILE A 610 -3.94 13.52 -10.06
N LYS A 611 -3.33 12.34 -10.01
CA LYS A 611 -3.36 11.37 -11.11
C LYS A 611 -3.69 9.98 -10.58
N GLN A 612 -4.31 9.20 -11.44
CA GLN A 612 -4.53 7.79 -11.18
C GLN A 612 -3.23 7.01 -11.39
N ASN A 613 -2.76 6.30 -10.38
CA ASN A 613 -1.54 5.49 -10.43
C ASN A 613 -1.82 4.02 -10.78
N TYR A 614 -2.95 3.49 -10.32
CA TYR A 614 -3.44 2.12 -10.59
C TYR A 614 -4.96 2.09 -10.47
N GLY A 615 -5.58 1.01 -10.95
CA GLY A 615 -7.04 0.83 -10.86
C GLY A 615 -7.82 1.70 -11.85
N LYS A 616 -7.23 1.97 -13.03
CA LYS A 616 -7.93 2.61 -14.16
C LYS A 616 -8.75 1.58 -14.93
#